data_162b0a1ed0781d5a18a86bcd061bc8bc
#
_entry.id   162b0a1ed0781d5a18a86bcd061bc8bc
#
_cell.length_a   1.000
_cell.length_b   1.000
_cell.length_c   1.000
_cell.angle_alpha   90.00
_cell.angle_beta   90.00
_cell.angle_gamma   90.00
#
_symmetry.space_group_name_H-M   'P 1'
#
loop_
_entity.id
_entity.type
_entity.pdbx_description
1 polymer ?
#
loop_
_entity_poly.entity_id
_entity_poly.type
_entity_poly.pdbx_seq_one_letter_code
_entity_poly.pdbx_strand_id
1 'polypeptide(L)'
;MNKNSLKNIIAISLFGTMIWSCKTPAVSKEIENHQAPKIPEAYQNVQNDDAPSSGLTPWKQFFTDPNLVVLIEEALKNNQELMITLQEIEISKNEVLYKNGKLSPNVSANAGIGVEKVGRYTSQGAGDASTEIKPGKEMPDPLMDYAIGLSADWEVDIWKKLRNSKDASIARYLSTVEGKNFVLTNLISEIASSYYELLSLDSQLELIHRNIELQKESLRVVKIQKEAARETELAVKKFEAELLKSESEEFNIKQDITETENRINALLGRYPQKIKRDGSSFMDLIPQTVHAGIPSELLSNRPDIKQAELELKASALDVKVARAEFYPSLNISAALGLNAFKPSYLVKMPESILYSLAGELAAPLINKSAIKAEFNTANAHQIQALYEYDKTILNAYLEVSNQMSKINNLEQSYSYKDKQAKALVESIDIANQLFKNNRADYLEVLTTQRDLLDAKMELIETKEKQLSTVVAIYKSLGGGWK
;
A
#
# COMPACT_ATOMS: atom_id res chain seq x y z
N MET A 1 63.88 30.38 20.96
CA MET A 1 62.60 29.76 20.71
C MET A 1 62.74 28.25 20.84
N ASN A 2 62.06 27.66 21.86
CA ASN A 2 62.31 26.30 22.30
C ASN A 2 61.77 25.29 21.25
N LYS A 3 62.53 24.28 20.80
CA LYS A 3 62.14 23.27 19.78
C LYS A 3 60.78 22.60 20.06
N ASN A 4 60.37 22.51 21.32
CA ASN A 4 59.11 21.96 21.75
C ASN A 4 57.92 22.94 21.49
N SER A 5 58.15 24.25 21.60
CA SER A 5 57.15 25.29 21.28
C SER A 5 56.81 25.31 19.80
N LEU A 6 57.82 25.11 18.91
CA LEU A 6 57.61 25.05 17.47
C LEU A 6 56.84 23.78 17.02
N LYS A 7 57.09 22.64 17.65
CA LYS A 7 56.31 21.40 17.41
C LYS A 7 54.85 21.50 17.82
N ASN A 8 54.59 22.14 18.98
CA ASN A 8 53.23 22.36 19.45
C ASN A 8 52.47 23.37 18.58
N ILE A 9 53.15 24.42 18.07
CA ILE A 9 52.52 25.38 17.15
C ILE A 9 52.21 24.73 15.79
N ILE A 10 53.12 23.86 15.25
CA ILE A 10 52.88 23.12 14.03
C ILE A 10 51.76 22.10 14.20
N ALA A 11 51.68 21.39 15.33
CA ALA A 11 50.60 20.46 15.62
C ALA A 11 49.23 21.16 15.76
N ILE A 12 49.15 22.32 16.42
CA ILE A 12 47.94 23.12 16.56
C ILE A 12 47.56 23.74 15.22
N SER A 13 48.51 24.18 14.40
CA SER A 13 48.24 24.71 13.06
C SER A 13 47.74 23.63 12.11
N LEU A 14 48.32 22.40 12.14
CA LEU A 14 47.79 21.27 11.35
C LEU A 14 46.39 20.86 11.79
N PHE A 15 46.10 20.88 13.08
CA PHE A 15 44.75 20.58 13.60
C PHE A 15 43.73 21.70 13.23
N GLY A 16 44.16 22.97 13.22
CA GLY A 16 43.34 24.11 12.83
C GLY A 16 42.97 24.13 11.35
N THR A 17 43.83 23.66 10.45
CA THR A 17 43.59 23.61 9.00
C THR A 17 42.67 22.44 8.61
N MET A 18 42.58 21.36 9.42
CA MET A 18 41.66 20.26 9.18
C MET A 18 40.19 20.64 9.43
N ILE A 19 39.91 21.63 10.26
CA ILE A 19 38.54 22.05 10.60
C ILE A 19 37.89 22.89 9.48
N TRP A 20 38.64 23.53 8.60
CA TRP A 20 38.12 24.39 7.53
C TRP A 20 37.72 23.67 6.24
N SER A 21 37.98 22.39 6.10
CA SER A 21 37.70 21.65 4.87
C SER A 21 36.34 20.94 4.81
N CYS A 22 35.54 20.98 5.86
CA CYS A 22 34.23 20.28 5.89
C CYS A 22 33.07 21.25 5.61
N LYS A 23 32.96 21.78 4.37
CA LYS A 23 31.66 22.28 3.90
C LYS A 23 30.74 21.07 3.70
N THR A 24 29.90 20.79 4.70
CA THR A 24 28.79 19.86 4.51
C THR A 24 27.84 20.44 3.47
N PRO A 25 27.36 19.63 2.51
CA PRO A 25 26.38 20.12 1.53
C PRO A 25 25.13 20.68 2.21
N ALA A 26 24.58 21.72 1.63
CA ALA A 26 23.31 22.30 2.08
C ALA A 26 22.14 21.39 1.66
N VAL A 27 21.06 21.41 2.42
CA VAL A 27 19.78 20.81 2.02
C VAL A 27 19.33 21.45 0.71
N SER A 28 18.59 20.72 -0.12
CA SER A 28 18.11 21.23 -1.40
C SER A 28 17.25 22.49 -1.23
N LYS A 29 17.55 23.53 -2.04
CA LYS A 29 16.73 24.74 -2.09
C LYS A 29 15.29 24.49 -2.54
N GLU A 30 15.05 23.39 -3.24
CA GLU A 30 13.71 22.97 -3.67
C GLU A 30 12.82 22.67 -2.47
N ILE A 31 13.36 22.04 -1.42
CA ILE A 31 12.62 21.75 -0.19
C ILE A 31 12.40 23.03 0.63
N GLU A 32 13.43 23.89 0.73
CA GLU A 32 13.32 25.15 1.48
C GLU A 32 12.31 26.12 0.87
N ASN A 33 12.17 26.13 -0.46
CA ASN A 33 11.29 27.02 -1.21
C ASN A 33 9.94 26.38 -1.58
N HIS A 34 9.72 25.12 -1.22
CA HIS A 34 8.48 24.41 -1.56
C HIS A 34 7.29 25.07 -0.87
N GLN A 35 6.28 25.41 -1.66
CA GLN A 35 4.98 25.85 -1.16
C GLN A 35 3.98 24.73 -1.41
N ALA A 36 3.51 24.12 -0.33
CA ALA A 36 2.48 23.11 -0.44
C ALA A 36 1.26 23.66 -1.22
N PRO A 37 0.65 22.86 -2.12
CA PRO A 37 -0.56 23.27 -2.82
C PRO A 37 -1.64 23.69 -1.82
N LYS A 38 -2.24 24.87 -2.01
CA LYS A 38 -3.36 25.28 -1.17
C LYS A 38 -4.56 24.41 -1.47
N ILE A 39 -5.01 23.67 -0.48
CA ILE A 39 -6.25 22.89 -0.58
C ILE A 39 -7.41 23.85 -0.62
N PRO A 40 -8.34 23.75 -1.60
CA PRO A 40 -9.55 24.58 -1.66
C PRO A 40 -10.38 24.44 -0.38
N GLU A 41 -11.09 25.48 0.02
CA GLU A 41 -11.95 25.46 1.22
C GLU A 41 -13.20 24.61 1.03
N ALA A 42 -13.63 24.38 -0.22
CA ALA A 42 -14.80 23.58 -0.56
C ALA A 42 -14.56 22.74 -1.81
N TYR A 43 -15.32 21.66 -1.97
CA TYR A 43 -15.38 20.91 -3.22
C TYR A 43 -16.19 21.66 -4.27
N GLN A 44 -15.79 21.57 -5.53
CA GLN A 44 -16.55 22.17 -6.63
C GLN A 44 -17.90 21.45 -6.81
N ASN A 45 -18.97 22.23 -7.01
CA ASN A 45 -20.32 21.71 -7.27
C ASN A 45 -20.93 20.84 -6.13
N VAL A 46 -20.42 20.95 -4.92
CA VAL A 46 -20.99 20.31 -3.72
C VAL A 46 -21.62 21.41 -2.87
N GLN A 47 -22.86 21.24 -2.47
CA GLN A 47 -23.44 22.11 -1.44
C GLN A 47 -22.69 21.82 -0.14
N ASN A 48 -22.07 22.85 0.44
CA ASN A 48 -21.47 22.72 1.77
C ASN A 48 -22.59 22.45 2.76
N ASP A 49 -22.58 21.22 3.28
CA ASP A 49 -23.46 20.81 4.36
C ASP A 49 -22.61 20.80 5.64
N ASP A 50 -23.13 21.36 6.73
CA ASP A 50 -22.44 21.34 8.05
C ASP A 50 -22.38 19.93 8.67
N ALA A 51 -22.83 18.91 7.95
CA ALA A 51 -22.80 17.53 8.41
C ALA A 51 -21.37 16.98 8.41
N PRO A 52 -21.01 16.16 9.41
CA PRO A 52 -19.69 15.53 9.46
C PRO A 52 -19.45 14.60 8.26
N SER A 53 -18.20 14.50 7.81
CA SER A 53 -17.83 13.62 6.70
C SER A 53 -18.27 12.17 6.93
N SER A 54 -18.93 11.59 5.94
CA SER A 54 -19.32 10.17 5.98
C SER A 54 -18.14 9.21 6.08
N GLY A 55 -16.93 9.63 5.69
CA GLY A 55 -15.70 8.87 5.87
C GLY A 55 -15.33 8.61 7.34
N LEU A 56 -15.96 9.31 8.29
CA LEU A 56 -15.78 9.07 9.72
C LEU A 56 -16.67 7.95 10.26
N THR A 57 -17.70 7.55 9.51
CA THR A 57 -18.66 6.52 9.92
C THR A 57 -17.98 5.14 9.84
N PRO A 58 -18.02 4.32 10.91
CA PRO A 58 -17.52 2.95 10.86
C PRO A 58 -18.23 2.14 9.77
N TRP A 59 -17.51 1.29 9.06
CA TRP A 59 -18.05 0.53 7.93
C TRP A 59 -19.25 -0.34 8.28
N LYS A 60 -19.34 -0.89 9.51
CA LYS A 60 -20.50 -1.66 9.99
C LYS A 60 -21.78 -0.84 10.13
N GLN A 61 -21.65 0.47 10.31
CA GLN A 61 -22.79 1.39 10.35
C GLN A 61 -23.12 1.93 8.96
N PHE A 62 -22.10 2.02 8.10
CA PHE A 62 -22.27 2.45 6.73
C PHE A 62 -22.94 1.38 5.86
N PHE A 63 -22.52 0.12 5.95
CA PHE A 63 -23.14 -0.98 5.21
C PHE A 63 -24.16 -1.70 6.09
N THR A 64 -25.44 -1.64 5.70
CA THR A 64 -26.57 -2.17 6.49
C THR A 64 -27.03 -3.55 6.02
N ASP A 65 -26.64 -4.01 4.81
CA ASP A 65 -27.01 -5.34 4.31
C ASP A 65 -26.26 -6.43 5.10
N PRO A 66 -27.00 -7.33 5.79
CA PRO A 66 -26.40 -8.35 6.64
C PRO A 66 -25.55 -9.36 5.85
N ASN A 67 -25.89 -9.66 4.57
CA ASN A 67 -25.08 -10.56 3.74
C ASN A 67 -23.76 -9.89 3.37
N LEU A 68 -23.78 -8.61 2.99
CA LEU A 68 -22.56 -7.85 2.72
C LEU A 68 -21.66 -7.74 3.95
N VAL A 69 -22.23 -7.45 5.12
CA VAL A 69 -21.47 -7.37 6.39
C VAL A 69 -20.74 -8.68 6.67
N VAL A 70 -21.41 -9.84 6.50
CA VAL A 70 -20.77 -11.17 6.69
C VAL A 70 -19.62 -11.38 5.71
N LEU A 71 -19.76 -10.99 4.44
CA LEU A 71 -18.69 -11.11 3.44
C LEU A 71 -17.47 -10.26 3.82
N ILE A 72 -17.70 -9.01 4.23
CA ILE A 72 -16.62 -8.13 4.69
C ILE A 72 -15.91 -8.73 5.92
N GLU A 73 -16.65 -9.22 6.92
CA GLU A 73 -16.06 -9.85 8.10
C GLU A 73 -15.23 -11.09 7.79
N GLU A 74 -15.68 -11.89 6.81
CA GLU A 74 -14.92 -13.07 6.36
C GLU A 74 -13.63 -12.64 5.64
N ALA A 75 -13.70 -11.64 4.75
CA ALA A 75 -12.53 -11.12 4.05
C ALA A 75 -11.48 -10.52 5.01
N LEU A 76 -11.91 -9.77 6.01
CA LEU A 76 -11.01 -9.19 7.02
C LEU A 76 -10.23 -10.25 7.81
N LYS A 77 -10.73 -11.49 7.85
CA LYS A 77 -10.05 -12.60 8.54
C LYS A 77 -9.13 -13.41 7.63
N ASN A 78 -9.47 -13.53 6.34
CA ASN A 78 -8.88 -14.55 5.46
C ASN A 78 -8.19 -13.97 4.22
N ASN A 79 -8.34 -12.68 3.92
CA ASN A 79 -7.76 -12.07 2.72
C ASN A 79 -6.23 -12.13 2.77
N GLN A 80 -5.61 -12.71 1.73
CA GLN A 80 -4.17 -12.92 1.66
C GLN A 80 -3.38 -11.61 1.57
N GLU A 81 -3.87 -10.62 0.84
CA GLU A 81 -3.21 -9.31 0.72
C GLU A 81 -3.13 -8.61 2.08
N LEU A 82 -4.23 -8.67 2.86
CA LEU A 82 -4.23 -8.15 4.22
C LEU A 82 -3.24 -8.91 5.12
N MET A 83 -3.17 -10.26 4.99
CA MET A 83 -2.21 -11.06 5.75
C MET A 83 -0.77 -10.76 5.38
N ILE A 84 -0.47 -10.53 4.09
CA ILE A 84 0.85 -10.08 3.61
C ILE A 84 1.19 -8.72 4.23
N THR A 85 0.27 -7.76 4.18
CA THR A 85 0.47 -6.43 4.75
C THR A 85 0.73 -6.47 6.27
N LEU A 86 0.10 -7.39 7.00
CA LEU A 86 0.40 -7.60 8.42
C LEU A 86 1.85 -8.11 8.63
N GLN A 87 2.40 -8.94 7.72
CA GLN A 87 3.80 -9.34 7.78
C GLN A 87 4.75 -8.18 7.45
N GLU A 88 4.39 -7.29 6.53
CA GLU A 88 5.16 -6.08 6.23
C GLU A 88 5.28 -5.17 7.47
N ILE A 89 4.22 -5.07 8.27
CA ILE A 89 4.25 -4.35 9.57
C ILE A 89 5.26 -5.01 10.51
N GLU A 90 5.25 -6.34 10.64
CA GLU A 90 6.21 -7.04 11.51
C GLU A 90 7.66 -6.91 10.98
N ILE A 91 7.88 -6.93 9.66
CA ILE A 91 9.19 -6.67 9.05
C ILE A 91 9.66 -5.25 9.40
N SER A 92 8.82 -4.24 9.22
CA SER A 92 9.15 -2.84 9.53
C SER A 92 9.41 -2.63 11.02
N LYS A 93 8.66 -3.30 11.89
CA LYS A 93 8.87 -3.30 13.35
C LYS A 93 10.19 -3.92 13.73
N ASN A 94 10.58 -5.03 13.10
CA ASN A 94 11.87 -5.67 13.33
C ASN A 94 13.04 -4.80 12.83
N GLU A 95 12.84 -4.02 11.74
CA GLU A 95 13.84 -3.04 11.30
C GLU A 95 14.05 -1.94 12.37
N VAL A 96 12.98 -1.46 13.01
CA VAL A 96 13.09 -0.54 14.16
C VAL A 96 13.90 -1.17 15.31
N LEU A 97 13.62 -2.44 15.61
CA LEU A 97 14.35 -3.17 16.66
C LEU A 97 15.84 -3.32 16.31
N TYR A 98 16.15 -3.66 15.05
CA TYR A 98 17.51 -3.75 14.53
C TYR A 98 18.27 -2.41 14.62
N LYS A 99 17.66 -1.30 14.17
CA LYS A 99 18.26 0.03 14.26
C LYS A 99 18.43 0.49 15.71
N ASN A 100 17.49 0.13 16.58
CA ASN A 100 17.61 0.40 18.01
C ASN A 100 18.77 -0.38 18.65
N GLY A 101 18.97 -1.65 18.25
CA GLY A 101 20.09 -2.48 18.71
C GLY A 101 21.46 -1.88 18.39
N LYS A 102 21.58 -1.20 17.24
CA LYS A 102 22.85 -0.51 16.85
C LYS A 102 23.24 0.67 17.72
N LEU A 103 22.32 1.18 18.56
CA LEU A 103 22.64 2.23 19.52
C LEU A 103 23.41 1.72 20.75
N SER A 104 23.42 0.42 20.98
CA SER A 104 24.09 -0.24 22.09
C SER A 104 25.37 -0.93 21.62
N PRO A 105 26.37 -1.13 22.51
CA PRO A 105 27.52 -1.94 22.20
C PRO A 105 27.14 -3.35 21.74
N ASN A 106 27.83 -3.86 20.72
CA ASN A 106 27.76 -5.27 20.33
C ASN A 106 28.77 -6.05 21.18
N VAL A 107 28.30 -6.98 22.01
CA VAL A 107 29.16 -7.81 22.85
C VAL A 107 29.17 -9.24 22.34
N SER A 108 30.35 -9.77 22.05
CA SER A 108 30.55 -11.11 21.51
C SER A 108 31.45 -11.94 22.43
N ALA A 109 31.13 -13.22 22.60
CA ALA A 109 32.01 -14.19 23.22
C ALA A 109 32.83 -14.90 22.12
N ASN A 110 34.15 -14.91 22.26
CA ASN A 110 35.07 -15.47 21.28
C ASN A 110 35.93 -16.56 21.92
N ALA A 111 36.10 -17.66 21.20
CA ALA A 111 37.07 -18.69 21.54
C ALA A 111 37.85 -19.04 20.25
N GLY A 112 39.16 -19.02 20.31
CA GLY A 112 39.99 -19.21 19.15
C GLY A 112 41.22 -20.10 19.44
N ILE A 113 41.62 -20.84 18.45
CA ILE A 113 42.89 -21.56 18.43
C ILE A 113 43.59 -21.16 17.16
N GLY A 114 44.80 -20.60 17.30
CA GLY A 114 45.67 -20.23 16.21
C GLY A 114 47.00 -21.00 16.23
N VAL A 115 47.68 -21.07 15.12
CA VAL A 115 49.06 -21.50 15.00
C VAL A 115 49.81 -20.53 14.12
N GLU A 116 50.91 -20.00 14.59
CA GLU A 116 51.79 -19.11 13.83
C GLU A 116 53.21 -19.64 13.80
N LYS A 117 53.81 -19.59 12.64
CA LYS A 117 55.26 -19.85 12.47
C LYS A 117 55.93 -18.63 11.87
N VAL A 118 56.69 -17.94 12.69
CA VAL A 118 57.47 -16.76 12.28
C VAL A 118 58.81 -17.20 11.69
N GLY A 119 59.21 -16.57 10.59
CA GLY A 119 60.52 -16.86 9.99
C GLY A 119 61.69 -16.56 10.97
N ARG A 120 62.60 -17.51 11.13
CA ARG A 120 63.70 -17.44 12.11
C ARG A 120 64.60 -16.21 11.93
N TYR A 121 64.72 -15.70 10.70
CA TYR A 121 65.55 -14.52 10.39
C TYR A 121 64.81 -13.18 10.44
N THR A 122 63.58 -13.16 10.96
CA THR A 122 62.86 -11.92 11.29
C THR A 122 63.24 -11.46 12.70
N SER A 123 62.97 -10.19 13.03
CA SER A 123 63.20 -9.66 14.38
C SER A 123 62.44 -10.44 15.45
N GLN A 124 61.16 -10.81 15.18
CA GLN A 124 60.33 -11.62 16.08
C GLN A 124 60.88 -13.04 16.19
N GLY A 125 61.17 -13.75 15.10
CA GLY A 125 61.68 -15.12 15.12
C GLY A 125 63.06 -15.24 15.76
N ALA A 126 63.95 -14.25 15.65
CA ALA A 126 65.23 -14.18 16.38
C ALA A 126 65.01 -13.93 17.87
N GLY A 127 64.02 -13.09 18.24
CA GLY A 127 63.60 -12.86 19.62
C GLY A 127 63.03 -14.12 20.29
N ASP A 128 62.10 -14.81 19.60
CA ASP A 128 61.51 -16.07 20.07
C ASP A 128 62.55 -17.16 20.33
N ALA A 129 63.61 -17.19 19.49
CA ALA A 129 64.72 -18.13 19.63
C ALA A 129 65.63 -17.85 20.84
N SER A 130 65.69 -16.62 21.30
CA SER A 130 66.53 -16.18 22.41
C SER A 130 65.76 -15.94 23.73
N THR A 131 64.44 -16.03 23.70
CA THR A 131 63.58 -15.77 24.84
C THR A 131 63.14 -17.07 25.51
N GLU A 132 63.40 -17.19 26.80
CA GLU A 132 62.99 -18.33 27.60
C GLU A 132 61.77 -17.94 28.47
N ILE A 133 60.70 -18.73 28.42
CA ILE A 133 59.51 -18.54 29.26
C ILE A 133 59.72 -19.12 30.66
N LYS A 134 60.63 -20.05 30.76
CA LYS A 134 61.18 -20.65 31.98
C LYS A 134 62.64 -21.04 31.71
N PRO A 135 63.49 -21.08 32.73
CA PRO A 135 64.87 -21.49 32.55
C PRO A 135 65.00 -22.80 31.73
N GLY A 136 65.74 -22.76 30.61
CA GLY A 136 65.93 -23.87 29.68
C GLY A 136 64.77 -24.22 28.77
N LYS A 137 63.75 -23.35 28.62
CA LYS A 137 62.61 -23.55 27.68
C LYS A 137 62.42 -22.35 26.80
N GLU A 138 62.87 -22.47 25.55
CA GLU A 138 62.61 -21.50 24.49
C GLU A 138 61.10 -21.43 24.14
N MET A 139 60.72 -20.37 23.43
CA MET A 139 59.35 -20.26 22.86
C MET A 139 59.10 -21.40 21.86
N PRO A 140 57.89 -22.01 21.88
CA PRO A 140 57.53 -23.06 20.92
C PRO A 140 57.55 -22.56 19.47
N ASP A 141 58.09 -23.40 18.55
CA ASP A 141 58.02 -23.14 17.11
C ASP A 141 57.43 -24.39 16.41
N PRO A 142 56.25 -24.37 15.83
CA PRO A 142 55.34 -23.19 15.71
C PRO A 142 54.72 -22.78 17.04
N LEU A 143 54.38 -21.50 17.16
CA LEU A 143 53.68 -20.92 18.32
C LEU A 143 52.19 -21.18 18.18
N MET A 144 51.60 -21.80 19.19
CA MET A 144 50.16 -21.95 19.29
C MET A 144 49.59 -20.71 20.01
N ASP A 145 48.34 -20.34 19.65
CA ASP A 145 47.61 -19.27 20.28
C ASP A 145 46.22 -19.78 20.70
N TYR A 146 45.96 -19.76 21.98
CA TYR A 146 44.68 -20.14 22.58
C TYR A 146 44.09 -18.90 23.22
N ALA A 147 42.90 -18.47 22.76
CA ALA A 147 42.23 -17.31 23.28
C ALA A 147 40.76 -17.64 23.63
N ILE A 148 40.29 -17.13 24.76
CA ILE A 148 38.90 -17.15 25.14
C ILE A 148 38.53 -15.83 25.85
N GLY A 149 37.45 -15.18 25.42
CA GLY A 149 37.13 -13.90 26.03
C GLY A 149 35.87 -13.28 25.46
N LEU A 150 35.61 -12.06 25.90
CA LEU A 150 34.55 -11.19 25.43
C LEU A 150 35.16 -10.03 24.63
N SER A 151 34.54 -9.63 23.55
CA SER A 151 34.83 -8.39 22.84
C SER A 151 33.58 -7.53 22.77
N ALA A 152 33.75 -6.23 22.81
CA ALA A 152 32.68 -5.26 22.63
C ALA A 152 33.10 -4.20 21.63
N ASP A 153 32.23 -3.92 20.68
CA ASP A 153 32.41 -2.86 19.67
C ASP A 153 31.18 -1.93 19.69
N TRP A 154 31.41 -0.63 19.69
CA TRP A 154 30.39 0.37 19.77
C TRP A 154 30.73 1.62 18.98
N GLU A 155 29.86 1.99 18.02
CA GLU A 155 29.86 3.31 17.38
C GLU A 155 29.11 4.30 18.26
N VAL A 156 29.80 5.30 18.81
CA VAL A 156 29.20 6.32 19.66
C VAL A 156 28.46 7.33 18.79
N ASP A 157 27.13 7.43 18.95
CA ASP A 157 26.26 8.25 18.12
C ASP A 157 26.35 9.75 18.46
N ILE A 158 27.51 10.38 18.23
CA ILE A 158 27.77 11.79 18.52
C ILE A 158 26.91 12.70 17.63
N TRP A 159 26.82 12.37 16.34
CA TRP A 159 26.18 13.18 15.31
C TRP A 159 24.72 12.81 15.04
N LYS A 160 24.13 11.96 15.89
CA LYS A 160 22.76 11.44 15.76
C LYS A 160 22.52 10.64 14.47
N LYS A 161 23.55 10.06 13.87
CA LYS A 161 23.43 9.19 12.70
C LYS A 161 22.52 8.00 13.00
N LEU A 162 22.86 7.24 14.03
CA LEU A 162 22.11 6.03 14.41
C LEU A 162 20.72 6.36 14.95
N ARG A 163 20.58 7.43 15.76
CA ARG A 163 19.26 7.89 16.25
C ARG A 163 18.37 8.34 15.11
N ASN A 164 18.85 9.14 14.17
CA ASN A 164 18.07 9.55 12.99
C ASN A 164 17.69 8.34 12.11
N SER A 165 18.59 7.35 11.95
CA SER A 165 18.30 6.11 11.24
C SER A 165 17.19 5.30 11.92
N LYS A 166 17.20 5.20 13.26
CA LYS A 166 16.12 4.58 14.02
C LYS A 166 14.81 5.36 13.88
N ASP A 167 14.85 6.68 13.99
CA ASP A 167 13.65 7.53 13.88
C ASP A 167 13.05 7.48 12.46
N ALA A 168 13.90 7.35 11.40
CA ALA A 168 13.44 7.10 10.04
C ALA A 168 12.73 5.74 9.93
N SER A 169 13.29 4.69 10.54
CA SER A 169 12.63 3.37 10.55
C SER A 169 11.31 3.37 11.34
N ILE A 170 11.20 4.17 12.41
CA ILE A 170 9.93 4.36 13.13
C ILE A 170 8.89 5.05 12.23
N ALA A 171 9.28 6.09 11.49
CA ALA A 171 8.37 6.75 10.56
C ALA A 171 7.88 5.79 9.48
N ARG A 172 8.75 4.94 8.90
CA ARG A 172 8.38 3.88 7.95
C ARG A 172 7.49 2.81 8.56
N TYR A 173 7.76 2.39 9.79
CA TYR A 173 6.86 1.48 10.52
C TYR A 173 5.45 2.06 10.65
N LEU A 174 5.32 3.32 11.03
CA LEU A 174 4.02 4.00 11.09
C LEU A 174 3.39 4.16 9.69
N SER A 175 4.20 4.40 8.66
CA SER A 175 3.76 4.43 7.25
C SER A 175 3.16 3.08 6.83
N THR A 176 3.78 1.94 7.18
CA THR A 176 3.21 0.62 6.89
C THR A 176 1.90 0.34 7.65
N VAL A 177 1.75 0.88 8.85
CA VAL A 177 0.48 0.80 9.61
C VAL A 177 -0.64 1.56 8.89
N GLU A 178 -0.36 2.76 8.37
CA GLU A 178 -1.34 3.50 7.56
C GLU A 178 -1.58 2.82 6.20
N GLY A 179 -0.55 2.21 5.59
CA GLY A 179 -0.67 1.37 4.41
C GLY A 179 -1.65 0.21 4.61
N LYS A 180 -1.63 -0.46 5.77
CA LYS A 180 -2.63 -1.47 6.14
C LYS A 180 -4.04 -0.87 6.17
N ASN A 181 -4.23 0.31 6.75
CA ASN A 181 -5.52 0.97 6.79
C ASN A 181 -6.03 1.29 5.38
N PHE A 182 -5.13 1.65 4.46
CA PHE A 182 -5.47 1.86 3.05
C PHE A 182 -5.89 0.55 2.36
N VAL A 183 -5.19 -0.56 2.61
CA VAL A 183 -5.56 -1.89 2.12
C VAL A 183 -6.95 -2.31 2.64
N LEU A 184 -7.25 -2.07 3.92
CA LEU A 184 -8.57 -2.31 4.50
C LEU A 184 -9.67 -1.50 3.79
N THR A 185 -9.45 -0.21 3.58
CA THR A 185 -10.39 0.67 2.86
C THR A 185 -10.66 0.15 1.44
N ASN A 186 -9.61 -0.26 0.71
CA ASN A 186 -9.73 -0.81 -0.63
C ASN A 186 -10.50 -2.13 -0.64
N LEU A 187 -10.13 -3.07 0.23
CA LEU A 187 -10.75 -4.39 0.32
C LEU A 187 -12.27 -4.30 0.60
N ILE A 188 -12.65 -3.51 1.60
CA ILE A 188 -14.06 -3.31 1.95
C ILE A 188 -14.83 -2.69 0.77
N SER A 189 -14.25 -1.69 0.11
CA SER A 189 -14.89 -1.02 -1.02
C SER A 189 -15.03 -1.94 -2.24
N GLU A 190 -14.04 -2.78 -2.51
CA GLU A 190 -14.07 -3.72 -3.63
C GLU A 190 -15.10 -4.82 -3.41
N ILE A 191 -15.20 -5.35 -2.19
CA ILE A 191 -16.24 -6.33 -1.83
C ILE A 191 -17.62 -5.71 -1.97
N ALA A 192 -17.83 -4.50 -1.45
CA ALA A 192 -19.13 -3.83 -1.51
C ALA A 192 -19.54 -3.52 -2.97
N SER A 193 -18.62 -3.01 -3.79
CA SER A 193 -18.90 -2.75 -5.20
C SER A 193 -19.19 -4.04 -5.98
N SER A 194 -18.40 -5.10 -5.77
CA SER A 194 -18.65 -6.40 -6.40
C SER A 194 -19.96 -7.04 -5.94
N TYR A 195 -20.36 -6.81 -4.69
CA TYR A 195 -21.64 -7.28 -4.18
C TYR A 195 -22.83 -6.57 -4.85
N TYR A 196 -22.79 -5.23 -5.01
CA TYR A 196 -23.82 -4.49 -5.71
C TYR A 196 -23.87 -4.80 -7.20
N GLU A 197 -22.72 -5.04 -7.83
CA GLU A 197 -22.64 -5.56 -9.20
C GLU A 197 -23.34 -6.92 -9.32
N LEU A 198 -23.10 -7.84 -8.37
CA LEU A 198 -23.72 -9.15 -8.35
C LEU A 198 -25.25 -9.08 -8.18
N LEU A 199 -25.77 -8.17 -7.33
CA LEU A 199 -27.20 -7.92 -7.19
C LEU A 199 -27.79 -7.35 -8.48
N SER A 200 -27.08 -6.47 -9.17
CA SER A 200 -27.47 -5.93 -10.48
C SER A 200 -27.58 -7.02 -11.53
N LEU A 201 -26.62 -7.92 -11.60
CA LEU A 201 -26.61 -9.07 -12.53
C LEU A 201 -27.77 -10.04 -12.27
N ASP A 202 -28.12 -10.30 -11.01
CA ASP A 202 -29.32 -11.08 -10.68
C ASP A 202 -30.60 -10.41 -11.18
N SER A 203 -30.71 -9.10 -11.04
CA SER A 203 -31.85 -8.34 -11.55
C SER A 203 -31.92 -8.33 -13.08
N GLN A 204 -30.76 -8.25 -13.75
CA GLN A 204 -30.66 -8.37 -15.22
C GLN A 204 -31.07 -9.80 -15.67
N LEU A 205 -30.62 -10.83 -14.96
CA LEU A 205 -30.98 -12.22 -15.26
C LEU A 205 -32.49 -12.45 -15.11
N GLU A 206 -33.09 -11.92 -14.06
CA GLU A 206 -34.54 -12.00 -13.89
C GLU A 206 -35.30 -11.26 -15.01
N LEU A 207 -34.81 -10.08 -15.38
CA LEU A 207 -35.41 -9.29 -16.47
C LEU A 207 -35.31 -10.03 -17.81
N ILE A 208 -34.15 -10.61 -18.15
CA ILE A 208 -33.97 -11.35 -19.40
C ILE A 208 -34.83 -12.61 -19.44
N HIS A 209 -34.95 -13.36 -18.33
CA HIS A 209 -35.85 -14.51 -18.24
C HIS A 209 -37.31 -14.14 -18.54
N ARG A 210 -37.80 -13.06 -17.91
CA ARG A 210 -39.15 -12.56 -18.18
C ARG A 210 -39.34 -12.14 -19.64
N ASN A 211 -38.30 -11.53 -20.23
CA ASN A 211 -38.33 -11.10 -21.63
C ASN A 211 -38.33 -12.31 -22.59
N ILE A 212 -37.55 -13.36 -22.32
CA ILE A 212 -37.54 -14.60 -23.08
C ILE A 212 -38.94 -15.24 -23.09
N GLU A 213 -39.63 -15.32 -21.96
CA GLU A 213 -40.97 -15.85 -21.90
C GLU A 213 -41.99 -15.00 -22.71
N LEU A 214 -41.89 -13.68 -22.64
CA LEU A 214 -42.71 -12.78 -23.47
C LEU A 214 -42.42 -12.93 -24.96
N GLN A 215 -41.17 -13.09 -25.37
CA GLN A 215 -40.77 -13.29 -26.76
C GLN A 215 -41.23 -14.67 -27.31
N LYS A 216 -41.18 -15.74 -26.51
CA LYS A 216 -41.71 -17.05 -26.85
C LYS A 216 -43.21 -16.95 -27.15
N GLU A 217 -43.96 -16.26 -26.30
CA GLU A 217 -45.38 -16.07 -26.51
C GLU A 217 -45.67 -15.21 -27.73
N SER A 218 -44.92 -14.12 -27.97
CA SER A 218 -45.00 -13.28 -29.16
C SER A 218 -44.72 -14.07 -30.42
N LEU A 219 -43.66 -14.89 -30.45
CA LEU A 219 -43.32 -15.76 -31.59
C LEU A 219 -44.44 -16.78 -31.85
N ARG A 220 -45.07 -17.36 -30.80
CA ARG A 220 -46.20 -18.26 -30.92
C ARG A 220 -47.40 -17.56 -31.62
N VAL A 221 -47.72 -16.34 -31.20
CA VAL A 221 -48.80 -15.54 -31.78
C VAL A 221 -48.56 -15.23 -33.27
N VAL A 222 -47.36 -14.74 -33.60
CA VAL A 222 -46.97 -14.43 -34.99
C VAL A 222 -46.97 -15.67 -35.89
N LYS A 223 -46.59 -16.85 -35.41
CA LYS A 223 -46.70 -18.10 -36.15
C LYS A 223 -48.15 -18.44 -36.49
N ILE A 224 -49.09 -18.31 -35.54
CA ILE A 224 -50.52 -18.53 -35.78
C ILE A 224 -51.08 -17.49 -36.80
N GLN A 225 -50.67 -16.23 -36.70
CA GLN A 225 -51.12 -15.19 -37.66
C GLN A 225 -50.59 -15.46 -39.06
N LYS A 226 -49.36 -16.00 -39.21
CA LYS A 226 -48.82 -16.44 -40.50
C LYS A 226 -49.64 -17.58 -41.08
N GLU A 227 -50.01 -18.59 -40.28
CA GLU A 227 -50.90 -19.68 -40.73
C GLU A 227 -52.26 -19.17 -41.19
N ALA A 228 -52.77 -18.10 -40.57
CA ALA A 228 -53.97 -17.40 -40.96
C ALA A 228 -53.75 -16.41 -42.13
N ALA A 229 -52.60 -16.41 -42.76
CA ALA A 229 -52.18 -15.50 -43.86
C ALA A 229 -52.28 -14.00 -43.50
N ARG A 230 -52.16 -13.65 -42.21
CA ARG A 230 -52.18 -12.27 -41.70
C ARG A 230 -50.77 -11.72 -41.51
N GLU A 231 -49.77 -12.57 -41.39
CA GLU A 231 -48.38 -12.19 -41.19
C GLU A 231 -47.43 -12.94 -42.19
N THR A 232 -46.20 -12.43 -42.33
CA THR A 232 -45.20 -12.93 -43.25
C THR A 232 -44.23 -13.90 -42.57
N GLU A 233 -43.52 -14.75 -43.38
CA GLU A 233 -42.39 -15.54 -42.89
C GLU A 233 -41.26 -14.64 -42.34
N LEU A 234 -41.08 -13.45 -42.93
CA LEU A 234 -40.11 -12.47 -42.46
C LEU A 234 -40.38 -12.06 -41.01
N ALA A 235 -41.66 -11.82 -40.66
CA ALA A 235 -42.08 -11.53 -39.29
C ALA A 235 -41.68 -12.66 -38.31
N VAL A 236 -42.01 -13.91 -38.65
CA VAL A 236 -41.66 -15.08 -37.85
C VAL A 236 -40.14 -15.17 -37.63
N LYS A 237 -39.34 -15.00 -38.71
CA LYS A 237 -37.87 -15.07 -38.62
C LYS A 237 -37.26 -13.95 -37.77
N LYS A 238 -37.84 -12.76 -37.79
CA LYS A 238 -37.39 -11.65 -36.94
C LYS A 238 -37.66 -11.89 -35.42
N PHE A 239 -38.86 -12.39 -35.09
CA PHE A 239 -39.15 -12.77 -33.71
C PHE A 239 -38.31 -13.95 -33.24
N GLU A 240 -38.05 -14.94 -34.10
CA GLU A 240 -37.15 -16.06 -33.82
C GLU A 240 -35.71 -15.58 -33.55
N ALA A 241 -35.19 -14.65 -34.35
CA ALA A 241 -33.85 -14.09 -34.21
C ALA A 241 -33.71 -13.29 -32.90
N GLU A 242 -34.71 -12.50 -32.53
CA GLU A 242 -34.70 -11.73 -31.27
C GLU A 242 -34.79 -12.63 -30.03
N LEU A 243 -35.59 -13.69 -30.08
CA LEU A 243 -35.63 -14.71 -29.03
C LEU A 243 -34.26 -15.37 -28.85
N LEU A 244 -33.62 -15.82 -29.92
CA LEU A 244 -32.29 -16.44 -29.89
C LEU A 244 -31.23 -15.46 -29.35
N LYS A 245 -31.33 -14.17 -29.68
CA LYS A 245 -30.46 -13.13 -29.12
C LYS A 245 -30.63 -13.03 -27.59
N SER A 246 -31.86 -12.99 -27.10
CA SER A 246 -32.14 -12.93 -25.66
C SER A 246 -31.69 -14.21 -24.93
N GLU A 247 -31.89 -15.39 -25.53
CA GLU A 247 -31.39 -16.66 -25.01
C GLU A 247 -29.84 -16.70 -24.96
N SER A 248 -29.15 -16.09 -25.93
CA SER A 248 -27.68 -15.93 -25.88
C SER A 248 -27.23 -14.98 -24.78
N GLU A 249 -27.92 -13.86 -24.59
CA GLU A 249 -27.62 -12.86 -23.57
C GLU A 249 -27.79 -13.43 -22.14
N GLU A 250 -28.75 -14.32 -21.92
CA GLU A 250 -28.88 -15.05 -20.67
C GLU A 250 -27.58 -15.76 -20.26
N PHE A 251 -26.87 -16.37 -21.21
CA PHE A 251 -25.60 -17.05 -20.92
C PHE A 251 -24.46 -16.08 -20.64
N ASN A 252 -24.44 -14.90 -21.28
CA ASN A 252 -23.47 -13.85 -20.96
C ASN A 252 -23.65 -13.38 -19.51
N ILE A 253 -24.87 -13.05 -19.12
CA ILE A 253 -25.18 -12.62 -17.73
C ILE A 253 -24.80 -13.72 -16.72
N LYS A 254 -25.09 -14.99 -17.02
CA LYS A 254 -24.68 -16.13 -16.16
C LYS A 254 -23.17 -16.23 -16.03
N GLN A 255 -22.42 -15.95 -17.09
CA GLN A 255 -20.95 -15.91 -17.03
C GLN A 255 -20.47 -14.76 -16.14
N ASP A 256 -21.03 -13.56 -16.31
CA ASP A 256 -20.69 -12.38 -15.51
C ASP A 256 -20.98 -12.61 -14.00
N ILE A 257 -22.11 -13.27 -13.69
CA ILE A 257 -22.43 -13.71 -12.32
C ILE A 257 -21.33 -14.61 -11.78
N THR A 258 -20.91 -15.62 -12.58
CA THR A 258 -19.88 -16.56 -12.15
C THR A 258 -18.54 -15.86 -11.90
N GLU A 259 -18.14 -14.95 -12.78
CA GLU A 259 -16.89 -14.20 -12.64
C GLU A 259 -16.92 -13.26 -11.44
N THR A 260 -18.05 -12.60 -11.19
CA THR A 260 -18.23 -11.70 -10.04
C THR A 260 -18.26 -12.50 -8.72
N GLU A 261 -18.94 -13.66 -8.68
CA GLU A 261 -18.89 -14.58 -7.53
C GLU A 261 -17.45 -15.05 -7.26
N ASN A 262 -16.68 -15.38 -8.30
CA ASN A 262 -15.29 -15.81 -8.16
C ASN A 262 -14.38 -14.66 -7.69
N ARG A 263 -14.60 -13.43 -8.16
CA ARG A 263 -13.88 -12.23 -7.70
C ARG A 263 -14.15 -12.00 -6.21
N ILE A 264 -15.40 -12.07 -5.76
CA ILE A 264 -15.73 -11.97 -4.32
C ILE A 264 -15.05 -13.10 -3.55
N ASN A 265 -15.13 -14.37 -4.00
CA ASN A 265 -14.49 -15.48 -3.32
C ASN A 265 -12.97 -15.31 -3.22
N ALA A 266 -12.32 -14.75 -4.24
CA ALA A 266 -10.89 -14.42 -4.20
C ALA A 266 -10.59 -13.35 -3.13
N LEU A 267 -11.42 -12.31 -3.02
CA LEU A 267 -11.28 -11.29 -1.97
C LEU A 267 -11.49 -11.87 -0.56
N LEU A 268 -12.35 -12.89 -0.43
CA LEU A 268 -12.55 -13.63 0.82
C LEU A 268 -11.45 -14.66 1.11
N GLY A 269 -10.48 -14.83 0.21
CA GLY A 269 -9.39 -15.80 0.40
C GLY A 269 -9.81 -17.25 0.32
N ARG A 270 -10.85 -17.57 -0.46
CA ARG A 270 -11.42 -18.94 -0.54
C ARG A 270 -11.67 -19.38 -1.98
N TYR A 271 -11.81 -20.68 -2.19
CA TYR A 271 -12.17 -21.27 -3.48
C TYR A 271 -13.61 -20.92 -3.90
N PRO A 272 -13.92 -20.97 -5.21
CA PRO A 272 -15.23 -20.62 -5.76
C PRO A 272 -16.38 -21.36 -5.08
N GLN A 273 -17.35 -20.58 -4.60
CA GLN A 273 -18.63 -21.07 -4.08
C GLN A 273 -19.69 -19.98 -4.22
N LYS A 274 -20.96 -20.37 -4.11
CA LYS A 274 -22.09 -19.45 -4.23
C LYS A 274 -22.05 -18.37 -3.15
N ILE A 275 -22.32 -17.14 -3.54
CA ILE A 275 -22.43 -15.99 -2.64
C ILE A 275 -23.90 -15.84 -2.22
N LYS A 276 -24.13 -15.87 -0.89
CA LYS A 276 -25.47 -15.65 -0.33
C LYS A 276 -25.85 -14.19 -0.49
N ARG A 277 -27.02 -13.96 -1.10
CA ARG A 277 -27.57 -12.61 -1.38
C ARG A 277 -29.07 -12.64 -1.57
N ASP A 278 -29.70 -11.49 -1.51
CA ASP A 278 -31.09 -11.29 -1.88
C ASP A 278 -31.17 -10.23 -2.99
N GLY A 279 -31.32 -10.68 -4.23
CA GLY A 279 -31.44 -9.80 -5.39
C GLY A 279 -32.85 -9.23 -5.60
N SER A 280 -33.87 -9.75 -4.90
CA SER A 280 -35.27 -9.39 -5.14
C SER A 280 -35.59 -7.92 -4.84
N SER A 281 -34.86 -7.29 -3.93
CA SER A 281 -35.05 -5.91 -3.50
C SER A 281 -34.05 -4.90 -4.11
N PHE A 282 -33.22 -5.31 -5.08
CA PHE A 282 -32.15 -4.46 -5.62
C PHE A 282 -32.66 -3.10 -6.12
N MET A 283 -33.73 -3.08 -6.87
CA MET A 283 -34.29 -1.84 -7.43
C MET A 283 -34.89 -0.91 -6.36
N ASP A 284 -35.24 -1.45 -5.21
CA ASP A 284 -35.80 -0.70 -4.08
C ASP A 284 -34.72 -0.13 -3.15
N LEU A 285 -33.45 -0.54 -3.32
CA LEU A 285 -32.34 0.01 -2.56
C LEU A 285 -32.21 1.52 -2.81
N ILE A 286 -32.24 2.30 -1.74
CA ILE A 286 -32.02 3.74 -1.82
C ILE A 286 -30.53 4.01 -1.57
N PRO A 287 -29.82 4.66 -2.51
CA PRO A 287 -28.44 5.07 -2.25
C PRO A 287 -28.38 5.97 -1.01
N GLN A 288 -27.43 5.69 -0.11
CA GLN A 288 -27.27 6.51 1.08
C GLN A 288 -26.81 7.92 0.71
N THR A 289 -27.32 8.92 1.44
CA THR A 289 -26.79 10.28 1.34
C THR A 289 -25.38 10.32 1.94
N VAL A 290 -24.41 10.78 1.17
CA VAL A 290 -23.02 10.88 1.59
C VAL A 290 -22.64 12.34 1.74
N HIS A 291 -22.13 12.71 2.92
CA HIS A 291 -21.63 14.04 3.23
C HIS A 291 -20.11 14.09 3.01
N ALA A 292 -19.66 15.00 2.16
CA ALA A 292 -18.24 15.10 1.81
C ALA A 292 -17.38 15.73 2.92
N GLY A 293 -17.97 16.52 3.82
CA GLY A 293 -17.24 17.34 4.77
C GLY A 293 -16.41 18.44 4.07
N ILE A 294 -15.37 18.92 4.71
CA ILE A 294 -14.45 19.92 4.14
C ILE A 294 -13.17 19.25 3.59
N PRO A 295 -12.59 19.76 2.47
CA PRO A 295 -11.43 19.14 1.85
C PRO A 295 -10.21 18.94 2.75
N SER A 296 -9.98 19.82 3.72
CA SER A 296 -8.87 19.70 4.68
C SER A 296 -8.97 18.49 5.61
N GLU A 297 -10.17 17.92 5.81
CA GLU A 297 -10.35 16.68 6.60
C GLU A 297 -9.71 15.46 5.95
N LEU A 298 -9.48 15.48 4.62
CA LEU A 298 -8.79 14.40 3.91
C LEU A 298 -7.39 14.16 4.50
N LEU A 299 -6.68 15.21 4.90
CA LEU A 299 -5.33 15.11 5.49
C LEU A 299 -5.32 14.24 6.75
N SER A 300 -6.39 14.32 7.55
CA SER A 300 -6.50 13.59 8.81
C SER A 300 -7.20 12.23 8.67
N ASN A 301 -8.01 12.04 7.63
CA ASN A 301 -8.87 10.86 7.50
C ASN A 301 -8.32 9.82 6.53
N ARG A 302 -7.58 10.24 5.49
CA ARG A 302 -7.09 9.31 4.46
C ARG A 302 -5.77 8.66 4.86
N PRO A 303 -5.74 7.32 4.92
CA PRO A 303 -4.53 6.58 5.27
C PRO A 303 -3.40 6.74 4.26
N ASP A 304 -3.68 6.84 2.95
CA ASP A 304 -2.69 7.04 1.89
C ASP A 304 -1.97 8.38 2.01
N ILE A 305 -2.67 9.45 2.40
CA ILE A 305 -2.05 10.76 2.65
C ILE A 305 -1.13 10.69 3.87
N LYS A 306 -1.57 10.06 4.97
CA LYS A 306 -0.74 9.86 6.18
C LYS A 306 0.46 8.98 5.88
N GLN A 307 0.30 7.95 5.06
CA GLN A 307 1.40 7.10 4.61
C GLN A 307 2.46 7.91 3.87
N ALA A 308 2.05 8.75 2.92
CA ALA A 308 2.96 9.61 2.16
C ALA A 308 3.65 10.68 3.05
N GLU A 309 2.93 11.26 4.02
CA GLU A 309 3.48 12.20 5.00
C GLU A 309 4.58 11.55 5.85
N LEU A 310 4.34 10.33 6.33
CA LEU A 310 5.29 9.58 7.15
C LEU A 310 6.54 9.18 6.36
N GLU A 311 6.40 8.84 5.07
CA GLU A 311 7.53 8.56 4.19
C GLU A 311 8.35 9.83 3.90
N LEU A 312 7.70 10.97 3.70
CA LEU A 312 8.38 12.26 3.58
C LEU A 312 9.18 12.58 4.86
N LYS A 313 8.61 12.31 6.03
CA LYS A 313 9.32 12.46 7.31
C LYS A 313 10.51 11.51 7.44
N ALA A 314 10.38 10.27 7.01
CA ALA A 314 11.45 9.28 7.02
C ALA A 314 12.60 9.71 6.10
N SER A 315 12.30 10.12 4.86
CA SER A 315 13.29 10.58 3.89
C SER A 315 14.04 11.83 4.36
N ALA A 316 13.38 12.74 5.07
CA ALA A 316 14.02 13.89 5.68
C ALA A 316 15.03 13.50 6.80
N LEU A 317 14.77 12.42 7.52
CA LEU A 317 15.70 11.85 8.50
C LEU A 317 16.87 11.15 7.81
N ASP A 318 16.65 10.46 6.69
CA ASP A 318 17.72 9.84 5.90
C ASP A 318 18.71 10.87 5.36
N VAL A 319 18.25 12.05 4.96
CA VAL A 319 19.16 13.15 4.59
C VAL A 319 20.05 13.55 5.76
N LYS A 320 19.52 13.56 7.00
CA LYS A 320 20.32 13.82 8.21
C LYS A 320 21.31 12.71 8.49
N VAL A 321 20.94 11.45 8.24
CA VAL A 321 21.84 10.28 8.34
C VAL A 321 22.97 10.43 7.33
N ALA A 322 22.67 10.62 6.05
CA ALA A 322 23.66 10.79 4.99
C ALA A 322 24.57 12.01 5.22
N ARG A 323 24.04 13.09 5.81
CA ARG A 323 24.85 14.24 6.20
C ARG A 323 25.81 13.90 7.34
N ALA A 324 25.42 13.03 8.25
CA ALA A 324 26.27 12.63 9.38
C ALA A 324 27.52 11.85 8.93
N GLU A 325 27.49 11.19 7.74
CA GLU A 325 28.63 10.49 7.17
C GLU A 325 29.80 11.42 6.76
N PHE A 326 29.58 12.72 6.68
CA PHE A 326 30.65 13.70 6.45
C PHE A 326 31.48 13.99 7.71
N TYR A 327 30.98 13.64 8.89
CA TYR A 327 31.63 13.89 10.17
C TYR A 327 32.44 12.68 10.63
N PRO A 328 33.47 12.90 11.49
CA PRO A 328 34.24 11.79 12.05
C PRO A 328 33.38 10.86 12.89
N SER A 329 33.50 9.55 12.70
CA SER A 329 32.91 8.53 13.57
C SER A 329 33.83 8.23 14.76
N LEU A 330 33.24 8.01 15.94
CA LEU A 330 33.93 7.55 17.14
C LEU A 330 33.54 6.11 17.42
N ASN A 331 34.48 5.19 17.29
CA ASN A 331 34.31 3.78 17.61
C ASN A 331 35.05 3.46 18.91
N ILE A 332 34.42 2.74 19.82
CA ILE A 332 35.03 2.22 21.04
C ILE A 332 35.05 0.69 20.90
N SER A 333 36.24 0.12 21.05
CA SER A 333 36.43 -1.32 21.14
C SER A 333 37.02 -1.71 22.49
N ALA A 334 36.52 -2.79 23.05
CA ALA A 334 37.02 -3.34 24.31
C ALA A 334 37.12 -4.87 24.18
N ALA A 335 38.14 -5.45 24.81
CA ALA A 335 38.23 -6.89 24.94
C ALA A 335 38.70 -7.24 26.37
N LEU A 336 38.19 -8.36 26.87
CA LEU A 336 38.59 -8.95 28.13
C LEU A 336 38.59 -10.48 27.97
N GLY A 337 39.71 -11.12 28.26
CA GLY A 337 39.80 -12.56 28.09
C GLY A 337 41.04 -13.17 28.70
N LEU A 338 41.28 -14.41 28.30
CA LEU A 338 42.48 -15.17 28.61
C LEU A 338 43.17 -15.55 27.31
N ASN A 339 44.48 -15.40 27.22
CA ASN A 339 45.29 -15.76 26.09
C ASN A 339 46.57 -16.46 26.53
N ALA A 340 46.95 -17.56 25.84
CA ALA A 340 48.16 -18.27 26.15
C ALA A 340 48.58 -19.17 24.97
N PHE A 341 49.90 -19.43 24.78
CA PHE A 341 50.42 -20.33 23.76
C PHE A 341 50.31 -21.84 24.15
N LYS A 342 49.85 -22.17 25.37
CA LYS A 342 49.57 -23.55 25.82
C LYS A 342 48.25 -23.58 26.63
N PRO A 343 47.38 -24.59 26.43
CA PRO A 343 46.17 -24.72 27.18
C PRO A 343 46.33 -24.69 28.73
N SER A 344 47.40 -25.30 29.21
CA SER A 344 47.72 -25.32 30.64
C SER A 344 48.12 -23.95 31.24
N TYR A 345 48.44 -23.00 30.39
CA TYR A 345 48.75 -21.62 30.82
C TYR A 345 47.54 -20.73 30.71
N LEU A 346 46.55 -21.10 29.96
CA LEU A 346 45.33 -20.30 29.80
C LEU A 346 44.61 -20.07 31.14
N VAL A 347 44.65 -21.06 32.03
CA VAL A 347 44.02 -20.99 33.36
C VAL A 347 44.94 -20.42 34.44
N LYS A 348 46.17 -19.99 34.11
CA LYS A 348 47.08 -19.36 35.08
C LYS A 348 46.83 -17.87 35.15
N MET A 349 46.17 -17.45 36.17
CA MET A 349 45.91 -16.03 36.49
C MET A 349 46.95 -15.49 37.47
N PRO A 350 47.34 -14.21 37.34
CA PRO A 350 46.85 -13.20 36.36
C PRO A 350 47.56 -13.22 35.00
N GLU A 351 48.57 -14.09 34.76
CA GLU A 351 49.51 -14.04 33.62
C GLU A 351 48.84 -14.28 32.27
N SER A 352 47.70 -14.96 32.25
CA SER A 352 46.90 -15.21 31.04
C SER A 352 45.85 -14.13 30.73
N ILE A 353 45.61 -13.18 31.63
CA ILE A 353 44.60 -12.17 31.41
C ILE A 353 45.01 -11.21 30.31
N LEU A 354 44.13 -11.09 29.32
CA LEU A 354 44.20 -10.11 28.24
C LEU A 354 43.06 -9.09 28.42
N TYR A 355 43.38 -7.82 28.40
CA TYR A 355 42.36 -6.78 28.26
C TYR A 355 42.87 -5.68 27.34
N SER A 356 41.91 -5.09 26.59
CA SER A 356 42.16 -3.90 25.79
C SER A 356 40.96 -2.98 25.81
N LEU A 357 41.22 -1.68 25.74
CA LEU A 357 40.21 -0.63 25.52
C LEU A 357 40.85 0.38 24.58
N ALA A 358 40.19 0.59 23.45
CA ALA A 358 40.61 1.52 22.41
C ALA A 358 39.46 2.42 22.00
N GLY A 359 39.77 3.68 21.73
CA GLY A 359 38.87 4.64 21.07
C GLY A 359 39.49 5.10 19.79
N GLU A 360 38.78 4.97 18.67
CA GLU A 360 39.23 5.37 17.34
C GLU A 360 38.30 6.47 16.80
N LEU A 361 38.87 7.61 16.40
CA LEU A 361 38.19 8.67 15.68
C LEU A 361 38.61 8.62 14.23
N ALA A 362 37.71 8.15 13.36
CA ALA A 362 37.94 8.02 11.91
C ALA A 362 37.19 9.10 11.14
N ALA A 363 37.89 9.85 10.29
CA ALA A 363 37.32 10.88 9.42
C ALA A 363 37.63 10.59 7.95
N PRO A 364 36.65 10.67 7.04
CA PRO A 364 36.90 10.50 5.60
C PRO A 364 37.65 11.71 5.05
N LEU A 365 38.94 11.54 4.66
CA LEU A 365 39.77 12.59 4.09
C LEU A 365 39.79 12.59 2.56
N ILE A 366 39.81 11.41 1.97
CA ILE A 366 39.91 11.17 0.53
C ILE A 366 38.66 10.42 0.07
N ASN A 367 38.31 10.51 -1.22
CA ASN A 367 37.17 9.82 -1.83
C ASN A 367 35.80 10.23 -1.22
N LYS A 368 35.63 11.52 -0.96
CA LYS A 368 34.34 12.06 -0.52
C LYS A 368 33.24 12.00 -1.58
N SER A 369 33.57 11.57 -2.81
CA SER A 369 32.60 11.43 -3.91
C SER A 369 31.50 10.42 -3.61
N ALA A 370 31.82 9.29 -2.95
CA ALA A 370 30.83 8.29 -2.53
C ALA A 370 29.85 8.88 -1.50
N ILE A 371 30.36 9.52 -0.43
CA ILE A 371 29.53 10.15 0.60
C ILE A 371 28.68 11.27 0.01
N LYS A 372 29.25 12.08 -0.92
CA LYS A 372 28.50 13.14 -1.61
C LYS A 372 27.40 12.55 -2.51
N ALA A 373 27.69 11.45 -3.20
CA ALA A 373 26.68 10.76 -4.02
C ALA A 373 25.54 10.23 -3.15
N GLU A 374 25.84 9.59 -2.03
CA GLU A 374 24.84 9.10 -1.08
C GLU A 374 23.99 10.22 -0.50
N PHE A 375 24.61 11.34 -0.09
CA PHE A 375 23.88 12.53 0.35
C PHE A 375 22.98 13.11 -0.75
N ASN A 376 23.47 13.23 -1.99
CA ASN A 376 22.68 13.71 -3.12
C ASN A 376 21.51 12.74 -3.43
N THR A 377 21.72 11.44 -3.33
CA THR A 377 20.66 10.42 -3.48
C THR A 377 19.62 10.57 -2.40
N ALA A 378 19.99 10.74 -1.13
CA ALA A 378 19.05 10.96 -0.04
C ALA A 378 18.24 12.24 -0.25
N ASN A 379 18.86 13.35 -0.71
CA ASN A 379 18.12 14.58 -1.06
C ASN A 379 17.15 14.36 -2.24
N ALA A 380 17.55 13.62 -3.27
CA ALA A 380 16.66 13.32 -4.40
C ALA A 380 15.46 12.47 -3.94
N HIS A 381 15.66 11.49 -3.07
CA HIS A 381 14.57 10.72 -2.47
C HIS A 381 13.64 11.58 -1.61
N GLN A 382 14.16 12.55 -0.86
CA GLN A 382 13.33 13.47 -0.09
C GLN A 382 12.48 14.36 -1.01
N ILE A 383 13.04 14.88 -2.11
CA ILE A 383 12.30 15.65 -3.12
C ILE A 383 11.24 14.80 -3.78
N GLN A 384 11.57 13.55 -4.13
CA GLN A 384 10.62 12.60 -4.67
C GLN A 384 9.44 12.35 -3.70
N ALA A 385 9.74 12.08 -2.42
CA ALA A 385 8.71 11.87 -1.41
C ALA A 385 7.82 13.11 -1.21
N LEU A 386 8.38 14.32 -1.33
CA LEU A 386 7.63 15.57 -1.28
C LEU A 386 6.62 15.68 -2.41
N TYR A 387 7.03 15.43 -3.66
CA TYR A 387 6.13 15.47 -4.80
C TYR A 387 5.10 14.33 -4.78
N GLU A 388 5.44 13.16 -4.27
CA GLU A 388 4.46 12.08 -4.08
C GLU A 388 3.42 12.44 -3.01
N TYR A 389 3.80 13.11 -1.94
CA TYR A 389 2.86 13.63 -0.94
C TYR A 389 1.90 14.66 -1.56
N ASP A 390 2.40 15.65 -2.29
CA ASP A 390 1.57 16.64 -2.97
C ASP A 390 0.61 16.02 -3.98
N LYS A 391 1.11 15.08 -4.78
CA LYS A 391 0.33 14.34 -5.77
C LYS A 391 -0.77 13.51 -5.11
N THR A 392 -0.49 12.89 -3.97
CA THR A 392 -1.48 12.11 -3.22
C THR A 392 -2.62 13.01 -2.72
N ILE A 393 -2.31 14.19 -2.19
CA ILE A 393 -3.32 15.17 -1.77
C ILE A 393 -4.16 15.63 -2.96
N LEU A 394 -3.53 15.98 -4.08
CA LEU A 394 -4.23 16.43 -5.29
C LEU A 394 -5.18 15.34 -5.81
N ASN A 395 -4.69 14.10 -5.91
CA ASN A 395 -5.50 12.97 -6.36
C ASN A 395 -6.68 12.70 -5.41
N ALA A 396 -6.45 12.77 -4.09
CA ALA A 396 -7.50 12.62 -3.10
C ALA A 396 -8.63 13.64 -3.27
N TYR A 397 -8.28 14.93 -3.47
CA TYR A 397 -9.26 15.97 -3.75
C TYR A 397 -10.04 15.72 -5.05
N LEU A 398 -9.33 15.35 -6.13
CA LEU A 398 -9.93 15.06 -7.43
C LEU A 398 -10.85 13.83 -7.36
N GLU A 399 -10.48 12.78 -6.64
CA GLU A 399 -11.32 11.61 -6.43
C GLU A 399 -12.66 11.99 -5.79
N VAL A 400 -12.65 12.70 -4.67
CA VAL A 400 -13.88 13.13 -4.01
C VAL A 400 -14.72 14.02 -4.93
N SER A 401 -14.11 15.03 -5.54
CA SER A 401 -14.79 15.95 -6.44
C SER A 401 -15.45 15.22 -7.62
N ASN A 402 -14.74 14.29 -8.24
CA ASN A 402 -15.25 13.50 -9.36
C ASN A 402 -16.40 12.57 -8.93
N GLN A 403 -16.30 11.90 -7.78
CA GLN A 403 -17.34 10.99 -7.32
C GLN A 403 -18.60 11.77 -6.88
N MET A 404 -18.45 12.93 -6.24
CA MET A 404 -19.58 13.80 -5.88
C MET A 404 -20.31 14.33 -7.12
N SER A 405 -19.56 14.74 -8.16
CA SER A 405 -20.17 15.13 -9.43
C SER A 405 -20.86 13.95 -10.11
N LYS A 406 -20.24 12.77 -10.06
CA LYS A 406 -20.81 11.54 -10.67
C LYS A 406 -22.12 11.13 -10.01
N ILE A 407 -22.23 11.15 -8.68
CA ILE A 407 -23.49 10.76 -8.01
C ILE A 407 -24.63 11.69 -8.39
N ASN A 408 -24.40 13.01 -8.40
CA ASN A 408 -25.40 13.99 -8.80
C ASN A 408 -25.88 13.78 -10.25
N ASN A 409 -24.97 13.51 -11.17
CA ASN A 409 -25.30 13.23 -12.57
C ASN A 409 -26.06 11.91 -12.73
N LEU A 410 -25.67 10.87 -11.98
CA LEU A 410 -26.35 9.58 -11.98
C LEU A 410 -27.77 9.67 -11.41
N GLU A 411 -28.01 10.52 -10.44
CA GLU A 411 -29.35 10.78 -9.86
C GLU A 411 -30.30 11.35 -10.93
N GLN A 412 -29.82 12.37 -11.66
CA GLN A 412 -30.60 12.94 -12.77
C GLN A 412 -30.81 11.94 -13.90
N SER A 413 -29.75 11.22 -14.31
CA SER A 413 -29.83 10.18 -15.33
C SER A 413 -30.82 9.09 -14.97
N TYR A 414 -30.78 8.59 -13.73
CA TYR A 414 -31.72 7.58 -13.23
C TYR A 414 -33.17 8.08 -13.32
N SER A 415 -33.43 9.32 -12.92
CA SER A 415 -34.79 9.92 -12.98
C SER A 415 -35.31 9.96 -14.41
N TYR A 416 -34.49 10.31 -15.41
CA TYR A 416 -34.91 10.31 -16.81
C TYR A 416 -35.11 8.90 -17.35
N LYS A 417 -34.22 7.95 -17.04
CA LYS A 417 -34.33 6.55 -17.47
C LYS A 417 -35.54 5.85 -16.84
N ASP A 418 -35.87 6.13 -15.60
CA ASP A 418 -37.11 5.64 -14.96
C ASP A 418 -38.35 6.13 -15.69
N LYS A 419 -38.39 7.43 -16.05
CA LYS A 419 -39.49 7.98 -16.85
C LYS A 419 -39.54 7.35 -18.25
N GLN A 420 -38.42 7.13 -18.90
CA GLN A 420 -38.31 6.44 -20.19
C GLN A 420 -38.85 5.03 -20.09
N ALA A 421 -38.40 4.24 -19.10
CA ALA A 421 -38.87 2.88 -18.92
C ALA A 421 -40.39 2.81 -18.67
N LYS A 422 -40.95 3.72 -17.85
CA LYS A 422 -42.39 3.84 -17.61
C LYS A 422 -43.16 4.15 -18.89
N ALA A 423 -42.71 5.11 -19.69
CA ALA A 423 -43.31 5.43 -20.99
C ALA A 423 -43.31 4.25 -21.95
N LEU A 424 -42.20 3.46 -21.98
CA LEU A 424 -42.07 2.27 -22.82
C LEU A 424 -42.98 1.12 -22.31
N VAL A 425 -43.20 0.99 -21.00
CA VAL A 425 -44.19 0.03 -20.44
C VAL A 425 -45.58 0.35 -20.95
N GLU A 426 -46.01 1.63 -20.94
CA GLU A 426 -47.28 2.03 -21.50
C GLU A 426 -47.33 1.82 -23.03
N SER A 427 -46.22 2.12 -23.73
CA SER A 427 -46.13 1.98 -25.17
C SER A 427 -46.28 0.53 -25.64
N ILE A 428 -45.70 -0.45 -24.92
CA ILE A 428 -45.80 -1.87 -25.30
C ILE A 428 -47.25 -2.37 -25.16
N ASP A 429 -47.96 -1.93 -24.15
CA ASP A 429 -49.37 -2.30 -23.98
C ASP A 429 -50.25 -1.73 -25.11
N ILE A 430 -49.99 -0.49 -25.53
CA ILE A 430 -50.67 0.16 -26.65
C ILE A 430 -50.31 -0.58 -27.98
N ALA A 431 -49.00 -0.83 -28.23
CA ALA A 431 -48.54 -1.51 -29.43
C ALA A 431 -49.19 -2.90 -29.57
N ASN A 432 -49.23 -3.68 -28.46
CA ASN A 432 -49.90 -4.98 -28.44
C ASN A 432 -51.41 -4.92 -28.76
N GLN A 433 -52.12 -3.90 -28.24
CA GLN A 433 -53.51 -3.70 -28.51
C GLN A 433 -53.77 -3.28 -29.98
N LEU A 434 -52.95 -2.40 -30.53
CA LEU A 434 -53.03 -1.99 -31.91
C LEU A 434 -52.75 -3.15 -32.86
N PHE A 435 -51.73 -3.94 -32.55
CA PHE A 435 -51.36 -5.12 -33.36
C PHE A 435 -52.46 -6.17 -33.36
N LYS A 436 -53.08 -6.49 -32.23
CA LYS A 436 -54.22 -7.41 -32.14
C LYS A 436 -55.41 -6.94 -32.97
N ASN A 437 -55.58 -5.63 -33.16
CA ASN A 437 -56.66 -5.02 -33.94
C ASN A 437 -56.25 -4.70 -35.41
N ASN A 438 -55.14 -5.20 -35.89
CA ASN A 438 -54.59 -4.94 -37.23
C ASN A 438 -54.37 -3.45 -37.55
N ARG A 439 -54.02 -2.65 -36.51
CA ARG A 439 -53.75 -1.20 -36.64
C ARG A 439 -52.29 -0.84 -36.44
N ALA A 440 -51.45 -1.79 -36.06
CA ALA A 440 -49.98 -1.69 -35.98
C ALA A 440 -49.32 -2.86 -36.70
N ASP A 441 -48.14 -2.63 -37.22
CA ASP A 441 -47.28 -3.67 -37.81
C ASP A 441 -46.53 -4.45 -36.68
N TYR A 442 -46.16 -5.73 -36.98
CA TYR A 442 -45.36 -6.57 -36.12
C TYR A 442 -44.03 -5.88 -35.74
N LEU A 443 -43.49 -5.04 -36.62
CA LEU A 443 -42.23 -4.34 -36.38
C LEU A 443 -42.34 -3.33 -35.23
N GLU A 444 -43.49 -2.67 -35.09
CA GLU A 444 -43.76 -1.71 -34.01
C GLU A 444 -43.73 -2.44 -32.67
N VAL A 445 -44.36 -3.60 -32.55
CA VAL A 445 -44.33 -4.42 -31.32
C VAL A 445 -42.93 -4.89 -31.01
N LEU A 446 -42.20 -5.43 -32.00
CA LEU A 446 -40.84 -5.96 -31.83
C LEU A 446 -39.86 -4.86 -31.38
N THR A 447 -39.91 -3.69 -32.04
CA THR A 447 -39.01 -2.57 -31.66
C THR A 447 -39.35 -2.03 -30.28
N THR A 448 -40.64 -1.87 -29.93
CA THR A 448 -41.04 -1.42 -28.61
C THR A 448 -40.64 -2.42 -27.52
N GLN A 449 -40.73 -3.73 -27.75
CA GLN A 449 -40.26 -4.75 -26.81
C GLN A 449 -38.75 -4.64 -26.57
N ARG A 450 -37.97 -4.50 -27.66
CA ARG A 450 -36.53 -4.33 -27.58
C ARG A 450 -36.15 -3.06 -26.83
N ASP A 451 -36.76 -1.92 -27.19
CA ASP A 451 -36.49 -0.62 -26.58
C ASP A 451 -36.84 -0.63 -25.08
N LEU A 452 -37.93 -1.34 -24.68
CA LEU A 452 -38.26 -1.54 -23.27
C LEU A 452 -37.25 -2.39 -22.53
N LEU A 453 -36.76 -3.48 -23.13
CA LEU A 453 -35.73 -4.33 -22.53
C LEU A 453 -34.46 -3.52 -22.31
N ASP A 454 -33.99 -2.82 -23.34
CA ASP A 454 -32.77 -2.00 -23.30
C ASP A 454 -32.89 -0.90 -22.24
N ALA A 455 -34.04 -0.18 -22.19
CA ALA A 455 -34.28 0.85 -21.18
C ALA A 455 -34.26 0.31 -19.74
N LYS A 456 -34.84 -0.87 -19.52
CA LYS A 456 -34.82 -1.52 -18.18
C LYS A 456 -33.43 -2.03 -17.81
N MET A 457 -32.66 -2.59 -18.74
CA MET A 457 -31.27 -2.97 -18.52
C MET A 457 -30.43 -1.76 -18.13
N GLU A 458 -30.52 -0.66 -18.89
CA GLU A 458 -29.83 0.59 -18.58
C GLU A 458 -30.23 1.19 -17.21
N LEU A 459 -31.50 1.04 -16.81
CA LEU A 459 -31.96 1.50 -15.51
C LEU A 459 -31.33 0.71 -14.37
N ILE A 460 -31.25 -0.63 -14.50
CA ILE A 460 -30.56 -1.53 -13.55
C ILE A 460 -29.08 -1.16 -13.43
N GLU A 461 -28.38 -0.99 -14.56
CA GLU A 461 -26.97 -0.58 -14.59
C GLU A 461 -26.75 0.79 -13.96
N THR A 462 -27.66 1.74 -14.20
CA THR A 462 -27.56 3.08 -13.59
C THR A 462 -27.73 3.03 -12.09
N LYS A 463 -28.60 2.16 -11.59
CA LYS A 463 -28.79 1.89 -10.16
C LYS A 463 -27.53 1.28 -9.54
N GLU A 464 -26.93 0.30 -10.19
CA GLU A 464 -25.64 -0.28 -9.77
C GLU A 464 -24.57 0.83 -9.67
N LYS A 465 -24.42 1.64 -10.72
CA LYS A 465 -23.46 2.76 -10.75
C LYS A 465 -23.70 3.78 -9.63
N GLN A 466 -24.95 4.02 -9.23
CA GLN A 466 -25.23 4.87 -8.05
C GLN A 466 -24.71 4.25 -6.76
N LEU A 467 -25.01 2.97 -6.51
CA LEU A 467 -24.58 2.27 -5.29
C LEU A 467 -23.06 2.14 -5.22
N SER A 468 -22.42 1.75 -6.32
CA SER A 468 -20.96 1.67 -6.41
C SER A 468 -20.27 3.05 -6.28
N THR A 469 -20.92 4.14 -6.75
CA THR A 469 -20.41 5.50 -6.56
C THR A 469 -20.50 5.91 -5.10
N VAL A 470 -21.55 5.56 -4.36
CA VAL A 470 -21.65 5.79 -2.92
C VAL A 470 -20.52 5.10 -2.16
N VAL A 471 -20.20 3.84 -2.52
CA VAL A 471 -19.03 3.12 -1.97
C VAL A 471 -17.74 3.85 -2.30
N ALA A 472 -17.57 4.30 -3.56
CA ALA A 472 -16.39 5.03 -3.99
C ALA A 472 -16.22 6.37 -3.28
N ILE A 473 -17.30 7.10 -3.00
CA ILE A 473 -17.26 8.33 -2.19
C ILE A 473 -16.81 7.99 -0.76
N TYR A 474 -17.41 6.98 -0.12
CA TYR A 474 -17.04 6.55 1.21
C TYR A 474 -15.53 6.21 1.31
N LYS A 475 -15.02 5.45 0.35
CA LYS A 475 -13.57 5.16 0.20
C LYS A 475 -12.75 6.44 0.05
N SER A 476 -13.13 7.33 -0.90
CA SER A 476 -12.36 8.54 -1.20
C SER A 476 -12.31 9.54 -0.05
N LEU A 477 -13.27 9.48 0.88
CA LEU A 477 -13.29 10.24 2.13
C LEU A 477 -12.45 9.61 3.24
N GLY A 478 -11.82 8.45 2.99
CA GLY A 478 -11.00 7.72 3.96
C GLY A 478 -11.80 6.83 4.90
N GLY A 479 -13.00 6.41 4.51
CA GLY A 479 -13.82 5.44 5.25
C GLY A 479 -13.32 4.00 5.10
N GLY A 480 -13.81 3.11 5.97
CA GLY A 480 -13.59 1.66 5.85
C GLY A 480 -12.60 1.03 6.84
N TRP A 481 -11.60 1.75 7.30
CA TRP A 481 -10.59 1.22 8.22
C TRP A 481 -10.91 1.44 9.72
N LYS A 482 -11.94 2.22 10.02
CA LYS A 482 -12.42 2.54 11.39
C LYS A 482 -13.46 1.55 11.86
#